data_b68c9badca058c0c1f3654674e74d8ab
#
_entry.id   b68c9badca058c0c1f3654674e74d8ab
#
_cell.length_a   1.000
_cell.length_b   1.000
_cell.length_c   1.000
_cell.angle_alpha   90.00
_cell.angle_beta   90.00
_cell.angle_gamma   90.00
#
_symmetry.space_group_name_H-M   'P 1'
#
loop_
_entity.id
_entity.type
_entity.pdbx_description
1 polymer ?
#
loop_
_entity_poly.entity_id
_entity_poly.type
_entity_poly.pdbx_seq_one_letter_code
_entity_poly.pdbx_strand_id
1 'polypeptide(L)'
;YPVHKNLLPHFLPLATDNNLTFRDKINLVAQSKISICYNLVHAHKEHIPRIKNRPQYKNNFAFSTIGTWNVKPQFKTRIHEAAISRTLNLVRKDEWNVVEDFYEPDKEFIYFQNEKDLDNKIKDILNNWHDYQEIIDNAYNKSLLYTTKKFIEKIDKETK
;
A
#
# COMPACT_ATOMS: atom_id res chain seq x y z
N TYR A 1 -10.79 4.78 11.59
CA TYR A 1 -11.05 5.38 10.28
C TYR A 1 -12.54 5.23 10.00
N PRO A 2 -13.26 6.28 9.58
CA PRO A 2 -14.65 6.14 9.18
C PRO A 2 -14.68 5.29 7.90
N VAL A 3 -15.07 4.05 8.05
CA VAL A 3 -15.41 3.20 6.90
C VAL A 3 -16.73 3.73 6.37
N HIS A 4 -16.78 4.11 5.11
CA HIS A 4 -18.03 4.54 4.48
C HIS A 4 -19.09 3.45 4.67
N LYS A 5 -20.19 3.77 5.34
CA LYS A 5 -21.25 2.80 5.68
C LYS A 5 -21.77 2.01 4.46
N ASN A 6 -21.68 2.62 3.28
CA ASN A 6 -22.12 2.01 2.02
C ASN A 6 -21.12 1.00 1.44
N LEU A 7 -19.86 0.97 1.94
CA LEU A 7 -18.85 0.02 1.50
C LEU A 7 -18.65 -1.15 2.48
N LEU A 8 -19.28 -1.09 3.66
CA LEU A 8 -19.14 -2.11 4.71
C LEU A 8 -19.37 -3.56 4.23
N PRO A 9 -20.35 -3.86 3.35
CA PRO A 9 -20.55 -5.23 2.89
C PRO A 9 -19.40 -5.79 2.05
N HIS A 10 -18.54 -4.92 1.52
CA HIS A 10 -17.43 -5.27 0.63
C HIS A 10 -16.06 -5.07 1.27
N PHE A 11 -16.04 -4.59 2.53
CA PHE A 11 -14.81 -4.31 3.24
C PHE A 11 -14.48 -5.45 4.20
N LEU A 12 -13.42 -6.19 3.89
CA LEU A 12 -12.87 -7.20 4.80
C LEU A 12 -11.80 -6.55 5.69
N PRO A 13 -12.05 -6.36 6.99
CA PRO A 13 -11.05 -5.85 7.91
C PRO A 13 -10.01 -6.93 8.22
N LEU A 14 -9.02 -7.08 7.35
CA LEU A 14 -7.91 -8.04 7.51
C LEU A 14 -7.08 -7.82 8.79
N ALA A 15 -7.25 -6.68 9.45
CA ALA A 15 -6.39 -6.28 10.56
C ALA A 15 -6.77 -6.84 11.93
N THR A 16 -7.95 -7.41 12.08
CA THR A 16 -8.49 -7.77 13.41
C THR A 16 -8.61 -9.27 13.67
N ASP A 17 -8.42 -10.09 12.65
CA ASP A 17 -8.47 -11.55 12.84
C ASP A 17 -7.05 -12.09 13.10
N ASN A 18 -6.72 -12.29 14.36
CA ASN A 18 -5.43 -12.82 14.80
C ASN A 18 -5.19 -14.30 14.40
N ASN A 19 -6.17 -14.96 13.81
CA ASN A 19 -6.10 -16.36 13.41
C ASN A 19 -5.77 -16.57 11.93
N LEU A 20 -5.72 -15.50 11.12
CA LEU A 20 -5.36 -15.59 9.71
C LEU A 20 -3.86 -15.87 9.53
N THR A 21 -3.55 -16.95 8.83
CA THR A 21 -2.18 -17.20 8.36
C THR A 21 -1.81 -16.20 7.25
N PHE A 22 -0.52 -16.04 6.97
CA PHE A 22 -0.08 -15.22 5.82
C PHE A 22 -0.68 -15.72 4.49
N ARG A 23 -0.82 -17.04 4.34
CA ARG A 23 -1.44 -17.65 3.15
C ARG A 23 -2.91 -17.28 3.02
N ASP A 24 -3.66 -17.32 4.13
CA ASP A 24 -5.07 -16.93 4.13
C ASP A 24 -5.23 -15.44 3.78
N LYS A 25 -4.36 -14.60 4.30
CA LYS A 25 -4.31 -13.18 3.94
C LYS A 25 -4.10 -12.98 2.44
N ILE A 26 -3.12 -13.64 1.83
CA ILE A 26 -2.85 -13.52 0.40
C ILE A 26 -4.02 -14.04 -0.44
N ASN A 27 -4.63 -15.16 -0.03
CA ASN A 27 -5.82 -15.69 -0.70
C ASN A 27 -7.00 -14.70 -0.67
N LEU A 28 -7.22 -14.01 0.46
CA LEU A 28 -8.25 -12.98 0.56
C LEU A 28 -7.94 -11.77 -0.33
N VAL A 29 -6.69 -11.35 -0.37
CA VAL A 29 -6.26 -10.27 -1.28
C VAL A 29 -6.51 -10.68 -2.73
N ALA A 30 -6.15 -11.90 -3.13
CA ALA A 30 -6.36 -12.40 -4.49
C ALA A 30 -7.84 -12.52 -4.90
N GLN A 31 -8.75 -12.66 -3.94
CA GLN A 31 -10.19 -12.66 -4.16
C GLN A 31 -10.80 -11.24 -4.22
N SER A 32 -10.00 -10.23 -3.88
CA SER A 32 -10.45 -8.83 -3.85
C SER A 32 -10.14 -8.16 -5.19
N LYS A 33 -11.07 -7.36 -5.72
CA LYS A 33 -10.80 -6.54 -6.90
C LYS A 33 -9.87 -5.37 -6.59
N ILE A 34 -10.03 -4.74 -5.43
CA ILE A 34 -9.36 -3.50 -5.05
C ILE A 34 -8.70 -3.65 -3.68
N SER A 35 -7.45 -3.20 -3.58
CA SER A 35 -6.72 -3.00 -2.34
C SER A 35 -6.52 -1.52 -2.08
N ILE A 36 -6.96 -1.03 -0.91
CA ILE A 36 -6.79 0.37 -0.51
C ILE A 36 -5.56 0.47 0.39
N CYS A 37 -4.63 1.35 0.04
CA CYS A 37 -3.39 1.51 0.78
C CYS A 37 -3.10 2.97 1.16
N TYR A 38 -2.68 3.15 2.40
CA TYR A 38 -2.12 4.39 2.94
C TYR A 38 -0.66 4.13 3.29
N ASN A 39 0.27 4.86 2.66
CA ASN A 39 1.71 4.70 2.88
C ASN A 39 2.24 5.65 3.96
N LEU A 40 1.49 5.80 5.02
CA LEU A 40 1.82 6.68 6.14
C LEU A 40 1.88 5.90 7.45
N VAL A 41 2.82 6.28 8.30
CA VAL A 41 2.85 5.90 9.72
C VAL A 41 2.47 7.11 10.54
N HIS A 42 1.52 6.92 11.43
CA HIS A 42 1.10 7.92 12.39
C HIS A 42 1.73 7.61 13.74
N ALA A 43 2.43 8.58 14.33
CA ALA A 43 3.00 8.48 15.67
C ALA A 43 2.46 9.60 16.55
N HIS A 44 1.90 9.26 17.71
CA HIS A 44 1.51 10.28 18.68
C HIS A 44 2.74 11.02 19.20
N LYS A 45 2.62 12.33 19.46
CA LYS A 45 3.74 13.18 19.91
C LYS A 45 4.53 12.58 21.08
N GLU A 46 3.85 11.93 22.00
CA GLU A 46 4.46 11.28 23.18
C GLU A 46 5.38 10.11 22.82
N HIS A 47 5.17 9.46 21.66
CA HIS A 47 5.98 8.34 21.21
C HIS A 47 7.21 8.74 20.40
N ILE A 48 7.28 10.01 19.95
CA ILE A 48 8.38 10.51 19.10
C ILE A 48 9.74 10.40 19.75
N PRO A 49 9.94 10.73 21.04
CA PRO A 49 11.25 10.58 21.69
C PRO A 49 11.78 9.15 21.63
N ARG A 50 10.89 8.14 21.79
CA ARG A 50 11.27 6.72 21.71
C ARG A 50 11.65 6.29 20.30
N ILE A 51 11.03 6.89 19.28
CA ILE A 51 11.28 6.59 17.87
C ILE A 51 12.57 7.29 17.41
N LYS A 52 12.76 8.56 17.78
CA LYS A 52 13.94 9.36 17.41
C LYS A 52 15.26 8.77 17.91
N ASN A 53 15.22 8.09 19.06
CA ASN A 53 16.41 7.52 19.70
C ASN A 53 16.84 6.17 19.12
N ARG A 54 16.11 5.60 18.15
CA ARG A 54 16.52 4.37 17.48
C ARG A 54 17.58 4.67 16.42
N PRO A 55 18.72 3.94 16.36
CA PRO A 55 19.84 4.20 15.46
C PRO A 55 19.44 4.35 13.98
N GLN A 56 18.46 3.52 13.52
CA GLN A 56 17.97 3.53 12.15
C GLN A 56 17.23 4.81 11.75
N TYR A 57 16.92 5.69 12.71
CA TYR A 57 16.10 6.86 12.46
C TYR A 57 16.85 8.19 12.74
N LYS A 58 18.14 8.14 13.08
CA LYS A 58 18.90 9.32 13.53
C LYS A 58 19.04 10.45 12.49
N ASN A 59 18.94 10.17 11.20
CA ASN A 59 19.38 11.12 10.18
C ASN A 59 18.34 11.60 9.15
N ASN A 60 17.10 11.06 9.12
CA ASN A 60 16.17 11.36 8.01
C ASN A 60 14.71 11.47 8.45
N PHE A 61 14.41 12.28 9.46
CA PHE A 61 13.04 12.44 9.92
C PHE A 61 12.46 13.81 9.60
N ALA A 62 11.82 13.93 8.44
CA ALA A 62 10.77 14.92 8.27
C ALA A 62 9.44 14.32 8.77
N PHE A 63 8.87 14.90 9.81
CA PHE A 63 7.50 14.63 10.20
C PHE A 63 6.64 15.80 9.79
N SER A 64 5.63 15.55 8.99
CA SER A 64 4.49 16.46 8.89
C SER A 64 3.61 16.30 10.11
N THR A 65 3.06 17.39 10.62
CA THR A 65 2.20 17.38 11.80
C THR A 65 0.75 17.55 11.36
N ILE A 66 -0.08 16.53 11.61
CA ILE A 66 -1.52 16.60 11.42
C ILE A 66 -2.17 16.58 12.81
N GLY A 67 -2.56 17.73 13.33
CA GLY A 67 -3.10 17.86 14.67
C GLY A 67 -2.08 17.44 15.75
N THR A 68 -2.41 16.43 16.55
CA THR A 68 -1.51 15.87 17.60
C THR A 68 -0.63 14.73 17.09
N TRP A 69 -0.75 14.35 15.81
CA TRP A 69 -0.04 13.24 15.21
C TRP A 69 1.09 13.73 14.34
N ASN A 70 2.22 13.05 14.43
CA ASN A 70 3.29 13.19 13.46
C ASN A 70 3.16 12.08 12.44
N VAL A 71 3.29 12.42 11.18
CA VAL A 71 3.10 11.53 10.04
C VAL A 71 4.43 11.34 9.33
N LYS A 72 4.75 10.11 8.99
CA LYS A 72 5.94 9.74 8.25
C LYS A 72 5.57 8.86 7.06
N PRO A 73 6.21 9.05 5.90
CA PRO A 73 6.05 8.13 4.78
C PRO A 73 6.60 6.74 5.15
N GLN A 74 5.88 5.72 4.74
CA GLN A 74 6.33 4.34 4.85
C GLN A 74 5.76 3.54 3.70
N PHE A 75 6.63 3.00 2.83
CA PHE A 75 6.18 2.02 1.86
C PHE A 75 5.61 0.78 2.57
N LYS A 76 4.42 0.38 2.20
CA LYS A 76 3.73 -0.78 2.78
C LYS A 76 3.88 -1.99 1.87
N THR A 77 4.34 -3.11 2.42
CA THR A 77 4.42 -4.40 1.70
C THR A 77 3.10 -4.82 1.07
N ARG A 78 1.97 -4.32 1.60
CA ARG A 78 0.64 -4.52 1.04
C ARG A 78 0.54 -4.14 -0.44
N ILE A 79 1.31 -3.16 -0.90
CA ILE A 79 1.36 -2.79 -2.32
C ILE A 79 1.88 -3.97 -3.15
N HIS A 80 2.99 -4.58 -2.74
CA HIS A 80 3.53 -5.77 -3.42
C HIS A 80 2.60 -6.98 -3.30
N GLU A 81 1.99 -7.18 -2.12
CA GLU A 81 1.05 -8.27 -1.88
C GLU A 81 -0.18 -8.17 -2.80
N ALA A 82 -0.73 -6.98 -2.98
CA ALA A 82 -1.85 -6.77 -3.89
C ALA A 82 -1.43 -6.93 -5.36
N ALA A 83 -0.30 -6.35 -5.75
CA ALA A 83 0.21 -6.46 -7.12
C ALA A 83 0.45 -7.93 -7.53
N ILE A 84 1.15 -8.73 -6.69
CA ILE A 84 1.40 -10.15 -6.98
C ILE A 84 0.12 -11.01 -6.94
N SER A 85 -0.90 -10.53 -6.25
CA SER A 85 -2.22 -11.18 -6.17
C SER A 85 -3.18 -10.73 -7.27
N ARG A 86 -2.75 -9.92 -8.24
CA ARG A 86 -3.58 -9.34 -9.32
C ARG A 86 -4.76 -8.55 -8.80
N THR A 87 -4.55 -7.81 -7.73
CA THR A 87 -5.53 -6.91 -7.11
C THR A 87 -5.13 -5.48 -7.42
N LEU A 88 -6.08 -4.66 -7.91
CA LEU A 88 -5.81 -3.27 -8.23
C LEU A 88 -5.50 -2.46 -6.96
N ASN A 89 -4.36 -1.79 -6.93
CA ASN A 89 -3.99 -0.90 -5.83
C ASN A 89 -4.59 0.49 -6.01
N LEU A 90 -5.44 0.91 -5.06
CA LEU A 90 -5.80 2.31 -4.83
C LEU A 90 -4.97 2.87 -3.68
N VAL A 91 -4.12 3.83 -3.99
CA VAL A 91 -3.14 4.39 -3.06
C VAL A 91 -3.53 5.81 -2.68
N ARG A 92 -3.52 6.14 -1.38
CA ARG A 92 -3.72 7.52 -0.93
C ARG A 92 -2.54 8.36 -1.40
N LYS A 93 -2.80 9.42 -2.16
CA LYS A 93 -1.76 10.39 -2.53
C LYS A 93 -1.35 11.19 -1.30
N ASP A 94 -0.05 11.27 -1.06
CA ASP A 94 0.55 12.04 0.01
C ASP A 94 1.71 12.91 -0.55
N GLU A 95 2.32 13.73 0.29
CA GLU A 95 3.37 14.66 -0.14
C GLU A 95 4.69 13.98 -0.49
N TRP A 96 4.90 12.72 -0.10
CA TRP A 96 6.16 11.98 -0.33
C TRP A 96 6.09 11.01 -1.50
N ASN A 97 4.89 10.52 -1.83
CA ASN A 97 4.65 9.59 -2.95
C ASN A 97 5.60 8.38 -3.01
N VAL A 98 5.96 7.82 -1.86
CA VAL A 98 6.97 6.73 -1.75
C VAL A 98 6.67 5.48 -2.59
N VAL A 99 5.47 5.34 -3.12
CA VAL A 99 5.10 4.24 -4.02
C VAL A 99 5.75 4.41 -5.38
N GLU A 100 6.00 5.65 -5.80
CA GLU A 100 6.60 5.95 -7.11
C GLU A 100 8.05 5.48 -7.24
N ASP A 101 8.73 5.20 -6.12
CA ASP A 101 10.06 4.55 -6.13
C ASP A 101 9.99 3.10 -6.66
N PHE A 102 8.79 2.48 -6.66
CA PHE A 102 8.60 1.07 -7.01
C PHE A 102 7.62 0.85 -8.14
N TYR A 103 6.58 1.67 -8.25
CA TYR A 103 5.48 1.53 -9.19
C TYR A 103 5.11 2.86 -9.82
N GLU A 104 4.70 2.83 -11.09
CA GLU A 104 4.33 4.02 -11.86
C GLU A 104 2.82 4.31 -11.72
N PRO A 105 2.43 5.55 -11.33
CA PRO A 105 1.02 5.92 -11.23
C PRO A 105 0.31 5.82 -12.59
N ASP A 106 -0.96 5.46 -12.54
CA ASP A 106 -1.87 5.25 -13.67
C ASP A 106 -1.46 4.14 -14.66
N LYS A 107 -0.29 3.50 -14.42
CA LYS A 107 0.17 2.33 -15.18
C LYS A 107 0.24 1.06 -14.34
N GLU A 108 0.53 1.16 -13.05
CA GLU A 108 0.74 0.03 -12.15
C GLU A 108 -0.07 0.16 -10.85
N PHE A 109 -0.62 1.33 -10.58
CA PHE A 109 -1.55 1.62 -9.48
C PHE A 109 -2.29 2.93 -9.73
N ILE A 110 -3.33 3.22 -8.94
CA ILE A 110 -4.12 4.44 -9.05
C ILE A 110 -4.08 5.20 -7.73
N TYR A 111 -3.85 6.51 -7.81
CA TYR A 111 -3.97 7.39 -6.66
C TYR A 111 -5.41 7.78 -6.39
N PHE A 112 -5.73 8.02 -5.11
CA PHE A 112 -6.90 8.80 -4.68
C PHE A 112 -6.48 9.90 -3.69
N GLN A 113 -7.21 11.01 -3.68
CA GLN A 113 -6.83 12.21 -2.94
C GLN A 113 -7.58 12.38 -1.61
N ASN A 114 -8.83 11.98 -1.56
CA ASN A 114 -9.72 12.11 -0.41
C ASN A 114 -10.83 11.06 -0.47
N GLU A 115 -11.70 11.05 0.54
CA GLU A 115 -12.78 10.05 0.64
C GLU A 115 -13.77 10.10 -0.52
N LYS A 116 -14.11 11.30 -1.00
CA LYS A 116 -15.02 11.47 -2.14
C LYS A 116 -14.40 10.95 -3.44
N ASP A 117 -13.12 11.24 -3.65
CA ASP A 117 -12.37 10.74 -4.81
C ASP A 117 -12.22 9.22 -4.76
N LEU A 118 -11.95 8.66 -3.58
CA LEU A 118 -11.92 7.22 -3.36
C LEU A 118 -13.25 6.55 -3.72
N ASP A 119 -14.37 7.10 -3.22
CA ASP A 119 -15.71 6.56 -3.50
C ASP A 119 -16.02 6.59 -5.00
N ASN A 120 -15.72 7.70 -5.68
CA ASN A 120 -15.91 7.83 -7.11
C ASN A 120 -15.06 6.81 -7.90
N LYS A 121 -13.78 6.66 -7.56
CA LYS A 121 -12.88 5.71 -8.21
C LYS A 121 -13.29 4.26 -7.99
N ILE A 122 -13.72 3.91 -6.78
CA ILE A 122 -14.24 2.56 -6.52
C ILE A 122 -15.44 2.27 -7.41
N LYS A 123 -16.40 3.21 -7.51
CA LYS A 123 -17.58 3.05 -8.36
C LYS A 123 -17.20 2.90 -9.83
N ASP A 124 -16.32 3.75 -10.32
CA ASP A 124 -15.83 3.71 -11.69
C ASP A 124 -15.15 2.37 -12.01
N ILE A 125 -14.19 1.96 -11.17
CA ILE A 125 -13.47 0.69 -11.33
C ILE A 125 -14.42 -0.51 -11.34
N LEU A 126 -15.41 -0.54 -10.45
CA LEU A 126 -16.35 -1.65 -10.38
C LEU A 126 -17.26 -1.72 -11.60
N ASN A 127 -17.65 -0.57 -12.18
CA ASN A 127 -18.48 -0.48 -13.37
C ASN A 127 -17.68 -0.75 -14.67
N ASN A 128 -16.43 -0.35 -14.72
CA ASN A 128 -15.56 -0.39 -15.90
C ASN A 128 -14.35 -1.31 -15.69
N TRP A 129 -14.52 -2.43 -14.99
CA TRP A 129 -13.45 -3.31 -14.55
C TRP A 129 -12.48 -3.73 -15.65
N HIS A 130 -12.94 -3.90 -16.87
CA HIS A 130 -12.11 -4.29 -18.00
C HIS A 130 -11.04 -3.24 -18.36
N ASP A 131 -11.33 -1.95 -18.16
CA ASP A 131 -10.42 -0.86 -18.49
C ASP A 131 -9.18 -0.81 -17.57
N TYR A 132 -9.27 -1.50 -16.43
CA TYR A 132 -8.20 -1.56 -15.42
C TYR A 132 -7.31 -2.80 -15.49
N GLN A 133 -7.60 -3.72 -16.43
CA GLN A 133 -6.84 -4.98 -16.53
C GLN A 133 -5.37 -4.76 -16.89
N GLU A 134 -5.09 -3.82 -17.78
CA GLU A 134 -3.71 -3.48 -18.14
C GLU A 134 -2.91 -2.97 -16.94
N ILE A 135 -3.49 -2.11 -16.10
CA ILE A 135 -2.85 -1.61 -14.86
C ILE A 135 -2.54 -2.77 -13.91
N ILE A 136 -3.48 -3.70 -13.77
CA ILE A 136 -3.31 -4.89 -12.91
C ILE A 136 -2.20 -5.79 -13.42
N ASP A 137 -2.16 -6.05 -14.73
CA ASP A 137 -1.14 -6.90 -15.36
C ASP A 137 0.24 -6.26 -15.30
N ASN A 138 0.34 -4.95 -15.51
CA ASN A 138 1.59 -4.20 -15.38
C ASN A 138 2.09 -4.25 -13.94
N ALA A 139 1.23 -4.02 -12.94
CA ALA A 139 1.58 -4.13 -11.52
C ALA A 139 2.05 -5.54 -11.16
N TYR A 140 1.37 -6.57 -11.64
CA TYR A 140 1.76 -7.96 -11.44
C TYR A 140 3.15 -8.24 -12.02
N ASN A 141 3.40 -7.90 -13.28
CA ASN A 141 4.68 -8.10 -13.94
C ASN A 141 5.82 -7.37 -13.21
N LYS A 142 5.57 -6.14 -12.76
CA LYS A 142 6.51 -5.34 -11.97
C LYS A 142 6.80 -6.02 -10.62
N SER A 143 5.78 -6.55 -9.94
CA SER A 143 5.93 -7.20 -8.63
C SER A 143 6.87 -8.41 -8.66
N LEU A 144 6.96 -9.11 -9.78
CA LEU A 144 7.85 -10.26 -9.96
C LEU A 144 9.34 -9.89 -9.86
N LEU A 145 9.69 -8.60 -10.04
CA LEU A 145 11.05 -8.08 -9.85
C LEU A 145 11.43 -7.98 -8.37
N TYR A 146 10.45 -7.91 -7.48
CA TYR A 146 10.62 -7.71 -6.03
C TYR A 146 10.48 -8.99 -5.20
N THR A 147 10.62 -10.16 -5.83
CA THR A 147 10.59 -11.44 -5.12
C THR A 147 11.90 -11.69 -4.37
N THR A 148 11.83 -12.45 -3.26
CA THR A 148 13.03 -12.87 -2.51
C THR A 148 14.06 -13.54 -3.41
N LYS A 149 13.62 -14.35 -4.37
CA LYS A 149 14.50 -14.99 -5.36
C LYS A 149 15.29 -13.96 -6.15
N LYS A 150 14.62 -12.95 -6.71
CA LYS A 150 15.27 -11.87 -7.48
C LYS A 150 16.23 -11.05 -6.63
N PHE A 151 15.90 -10.82 -5.37
CA PHE A 151 16.78 -10.14 -4.42
C PHE A 151 18.08 -10.93 -4.19
N ILE A 152 17.97 -12.24 -3.95
CA ILE A 152 19.14 -13.12 -3.78
C ILE A 152 19.99 -13.15 -5.07
N GLU A 153 19.36 -13.35 -6.24
CA GLU A 153 20.06 -13.32 -7.54
C GLU A 153 20.84 -12.01 -7.77
N LYS A 154 20.32 -10.88 -7.27
CA LYS A 154 21.02 -9.59 -7.37
C LYS A 154 22.25 -9.54 -6.46
N ILE A 155 22.10 -9.97 -5.20
CA ILE A 155 23.24 -10.03 -4.26
C ILE A 155 24.35 -10.92 -4.83
N ASP A 156 24.02 -12.12 -5.31
CA ASP A 156 25.01 -13.06 -5.86
C ASP A 156 25.78 -12.49 -7.06
N LYS A 157 25.17 -11.60 -7.83
CA LYS A 157 25.83 -10.92 -8.95
C LYS A 157 26.74 -9.78 -8.51
N GLU A 158 26.39 -9.07 -7.44
CA GLU A 158 27.16 -7.93 -6.94
C GLU A 158 28.35 -8.36 -6.06
N THR A 159 28.36 -9.61 -5.58
CA THR A 159 29.42 -10.18 -4.72
C THR A 159 30.45 -11.03 -5.46
N LYS A 160 30.28 -11.20 -6.76
CA LYS A 160 31.25 -11.84 -7.67
C LYS A 160 32.07 -10.82 -8.44
#